data_8964251460972f071c5d35f8ff287585
#
_entry.id   8964251460972f071c5d35f8ff287585
#
_cell.length_a   1.000
_cell.length_b   1.000
_cell.length_c   1.000
_cell.angle_alpha   90.00
_cell.angle_beta   90.00
_cell.angle_gamma   90.00
#
_symmetry.space_group_name_H-M   'P 1'
#
loop_
_entity.id
_entity.type
_entity.pdbx_description
1 polymer ?
#
loop_
_entity_poly.entity_id
_entity_poly.type
_entity_poly.pdbx_seq_one_letter_code
_entity_poly.pdbx_strand_id
1 'polypeptide(L)'
;MKSQSKINHVANRLKWGEDTLAFVIFAAMTLLPVLETGARLFNTNGIPASQVLVQHFTLWIGFLGAVLATRQNKLLALTREPLFDEAEKPQLGKWIAKVTTFLVLVALTWGSWELLKVEMQYPIDIAPNIPRWLAQIIMPIGFGLMAVQVYFKSYKKHIHRISLVVVGLLFSISAITDAIFDVFPVVGIGLIFLLIALRYGAPIFVGLGGAAALFFWADFIPISAIPTETYRIVVSPTLPTIPLFTLAGYLLAESKASERLVNVFRALFGWIPGGTPIIIVVLCAFFTALTGGSGVTILALGGLLLPLLLKEGYSRSFSLGLITVSG
;
A
#
# COMPACT_ATOMS: atom_id res chain seq x y z
N MET A 1 10.37 -31.25 -18.26
CA MET A 1 11.39 -30.66 -17.39
C MET A 1 12.01 -29.36 -17.91
N LYS A 2 12.45 -29.24 -19.18
CA LYS A 2 13.06 -27.99 -19.71
C LYS A 2 12.14 -26.75 -19.74
N SER A 3 10.82 -26.91 -19.91
CA SER A 3 9.86 -25.78 -19.93
C SER A 3 9.64 -25.17 -18.54
N GLN A 4 9.54 -25.98 -17.48
CA GLN A 4 9.39 -25.50 -16.10
C GLN A 4 10.64 -24.78 -15.60
N SER A 5 11.82 -25.21 -15.98
CA SER A 5 13.08 -24.54 -15.64
C SER A 5 13.17 -23.15 -16.28
N LYS A 6 12.77 -22.99 -17.55
CA LYS A 6 12.71 -21.68 -18.22
C LYS A 6 11.70 -20.73 -17.56
N ILE A 7 10.53 -21.22 -17.19
CA ILE A 7 9.48 -20.41 -16.51
C ILE A 7 10.00 -19.93 -15.15
N ASN A 8 10.67 -20.80 -14.38
CA ASN A 8 11.25 -20.43 -13.09
C ASN A 8 12.40 -19.41 -13.22
N HIS A 9 13.22 -19.52 -14.27
CA HIS A 9 14.26 -18.51 -14.54
C HIS A 9 13.70 -17.15 -14.93
N VAL A 10 12.66 -17.09 -15.74
CA VAL A 10 11.98 -15.83 -16.09
C VAL A 10 11.30 -15.23 -14.87
N ALA A 11 10.59 -16.03 -14.08
CA ALA A 11 9.94 -15.56 -12.84
C ALA A 11 10.96 -15.01 -11.82
N ASN A 12 12.12 -15.65 -11.68
CA ASN A 12 13.17 -15.14 -10.81
C ASN A 12 13.81 -13.85 -11.32
N ARG A 13 14.03 -13.71 -12.62
CA ARG A 13 14.53 -12.45 -13.21
C ARG A 13 13.55 -11.30 -13.03
N LEU A 14 12.25 -11.55 -13.20
CA LEU A 14 11.21 -10.55 -12.95
C LEU A 14 11.20 -10.10 -11.47
N LYS A 15 11.29 -11.04 -10.53
CA LYS A 15 11.39 -10.73 -9.09
C LYS A 15 12.60 -9.84 -8.78
N TRP A 16 13.76 -10.20 -9.30
CA TRP A 16 14.98 -9.40 -9.14
C TRP A 16 14.82 -8.00 -9.74
N GLY A 17 14.18 -7.89 -10.90
CA GLY A 17 13.90 -6.60 -11.53
C GLY A 17 13.00 -5.71 -10.68
N GLU A 18 11.89 -6.24 -10.16
CA GLU A 18 10.97 -5.53 -9.26
C GLU A 18 11.69 -5.05 -7.98
N ASP A 19 12.43 -5.95 -7.32
CA ASP A 19 13.14 -5.67 -6.07
C ASP A 19 14.25 -4.60 -6.31
N THR A 20 15.01 -4.73 -7.39
CA THR A 20 16.06 -3.76 -7.76
C THR A 20 15.48 -2.40 -8.11
N LEU A 21 14.40 -2.36 -8.88
CA LEU A 21 13.73 -1.11 -9.25
C LEU A 21 13.18 -0.40 -8.01
N ALA A 22 12.53 -1.13 -7.11
CA ALA A 22 12.04 -0.57 -5.85
C ALA A 22 13.19 -0.02 -5.00
N PHE A 23 14.31 -0.74 -4.89
CA PHE A 23 15.49 -0.29 -4.17
C PHE A 23 16.10 0.99 -4.78
N VAL A 24 16.27 1.03 -6.10
CA VAL A 24 16.84 2.19 -6.80
C VAL A 24 15.96 3.43 -6.62
N ILE A 25 14.65 3.29 -6.79
CA ILE A 25 13.72 4.41 -6.62
C ILE A 25 13.71 4.90 -5.17
N PHE A 26 13.72 3.97 -4.20
CA PHE A 26 13.75 4.34 -2.79
C PHE A 26 15.07 5.01 -2.40
N ALA A 27 16.20 4.52 -2.91
CA ALA A 27 17.50 5.14 -2.73
C ALA A 27 17.56 6.54 -3.36
N ALA A 28 17.04 6.70 -4.59
CA ALA A 28 16.96 7.99 -5.25
C ALA A 28 16.07 8.96 -4.46
N MET A 29 14.91 8.51 -3.99
CA MET A 29 14.00 9.31 -3.17
C MET A 29 14.63 9.76 -1.86
N THR A 30 15.50 8.94 -1.25
CA THR A 30 16.20 9.26 0.01
C THR A 30 17.40 10.17 -0.22
N LEU A 31 18.18 9.90 -1.26
CA LEU A 31 19.42 10.63 -1.52
C LEU A 31 19.16 12.00 -2.16
N LEU A 32 18.15 12.13 -3.00
CA LEU A 32 17.91 13.36 -3.76
C LEU A 32 17.66 14.59 -2.85
N PRO A 33 16.83 14.53 -1.79
CA PRO A 33 16.68 15.66 -0.86
C PRO A 33 17.95 15.99 -0.08
N VAL A 34 18.75 14.98 0.25
CA VAL A 34 20.02 15.17 0.95
C VAL A 34 21.02 15.89 0.05
N LEU A 35 21.14 15.44 -1.21
CA LEU A 35 22.01 16.08 -2.21
C LEU A 35 21.55 17.50 -2.53
N GLU A 36 20.24 17.72 -2.66
CA GLU A 36 19.64 19.03 -2.87
C GLU A 36 19.98 20.00 -1.72
N THR A 37 19.78 19.55 -0.49
CA THR A 37 20.09 20.34 0.70
C THR A 37 21.61 20.63 0.78
N GLY A 38 22.44 19.63 0.51
CA GLY A 38 23.88 19.79 0.45
C GLY A 38 24.31 20.80 -0.62
N ALA A 39 23.76 20.69 -1.83
CA ALA A 39 24.05 21.62 -2.92
C ALA A 39 23.72 23.08 -2.55
N ARG A 40 22.58 23.31 -1.89
CA ARG A 40 22.19 24.66 -1.43
C ARG A 40 23.11 25.21 -0.35
N LEU A 41 23.63 24.35 0.54
CA LEU A 41 24.62 24.77 1.56
C LEU A 41 25.95 25.29 0.94
N PHE A 42 26.30 24.78 -0.25
CA PHE A 42 27.48 25.24 -1.01
C PHE A 42 27.19 26.38 -1.99
N ASN A 43 26.07 27.11 -1.80
CA ASN A 43 25.67 28.26 -2.66
C ASN A 43 25.47 27.91 -4.15
N THR A 44 25.11 26.68 -4.46
CA THR A 44 24.72 26.26 -5.80
C THR A 44 23.19 26.41 -6.01
N ASN A 45 22.74 26.49 -7.26
CA ASN A 45 21.32 26.64 -7.60
C ASN A 45 20.46 25.42 -7.25
N GLY A 46 21.04 24.41 -6.52
CA GLY A 46 20.36 23.17 -6.20
C GLY A 46 20.16 22.27 -7.43
N ILE A 47 19.40 21.18 -7.24
CA ILE A 47 19.05 20.24 -8.31
C ILE A 47 17.69 20.62 -8.88
N PRO A 48 17.58 21.00 -10.17
CA PRO A 48 16.30 21.39 -10.77
C PRO A 48 15.25 20.28 -10.61
N ALA A 49 14.02 20.68 -10.24
CA ALA A 49 12.87 19.76 -10.09
C ALA A 49 13.04 18.61 -9.07
N SER A 50 14.06 18.64 -8.19
CA SER A 50 14.32 17.58 -7.20
C SER A 50 13.09 17.26 -6.34
N GLN A 51 12.40 18.28 -5.82
CA GLN A 51 11.19 18.12 -5.02
C GLN A 51 10.06 17.44 -5.81
N VAL A 52 9.85 17.85 -7.06
CA VAL A 52 8.82 17.26 -7.93
C VAL A 52 9.15 15.80 -8.24
N LEU A 53 10.41 15.48 -8.49
CA LEU A 53 10.85 14.10 -8.73
C LEU A 53 10.62 13.21 -7.49
N VAL A 54 10.92 13.70 -6.30
CA VAL A 54 10.70 12.97 -5.03
C VAL A 54 9.20 12.68 -4.83
N GLN A 55 8.32 13.62 -5.15
CA GLN A 55 6.87 13.39 -5.11
C GLN A 55 6.44 12.25 -6.05
N HIS A 56 6.97 12.23 -7.28
CA HIS A 56 6.67 11.17 -8.23
C HIS A 56 7.33 9.83 -7.87
N PHE A 57 8.50 9.83 -7.25
CA PHE A 57 9.10 8.62 -6.68
C PHE A 57 8.25 8.04 -5.55
N THR A 58 7.54 8.88 -4.80
CA THR A 58 6.56 8.40 -3.80
C THR A 58 5.44 7.59 -4.46
N LEU A 59 4.92 8.05 -5.60
CA LEU A 59 3.94 7.30 -6.39
C LEU A 59 4.52 5.93 -6.82
N TRP A 60 5.71 5.93 -7.38
CA TRP A 60 6.36 4.71 -7.86
C TRP A 60 6.63 3.72 -6.74
N ILE A 61 7.19 4.18 -5.60
CA ILE A 61 7.48 3.29 -4.47
C ILE A 61 6.21 2.73 -3.84
N GLY A 62 5.13 3.52 -3.80
CA GLY A 62 3.82 3.07 -3.34
C GLY A 62 3.27 1.92 -4.20
N PHE A 63 3.28 2.05 -5.52
CA PHE A 63 2.82 1.00 -6.43
C PHE A 63 3.73 -0.22 -6.45
N LEU A 64 5.05 -0.04 -6.51
CA LEU A 64 6.00 -1.15 -6.42
C LEU A 64 5.87 -1.89 -5.09
N GLY A 65 5.74 -1.16 -3.98
CA GLY A 65 5.49 -1.71 -2.66
C GLY A 65 4.19 -2.52 -2.62
N ALA A 66 3.11 -2.03 -3.23
CA ALA A 66 1.84 -2.76 -3.33
C ALA A 66 1.97 -4.05 -4.16
N VAL A 67 2.68 -4.03 -5.28
CA VAL A 67 2.98 -5.21 -6.10
C VAL A 67 3.80 -6.24 -5.30
N LEU A 68 4.85 -5.80 -4.59
CA LEU A 68 5.67 -6.64 -3.73
C LEU A 68 4.86 -7.24 -2.56
N ALA A 69 4.02 -6.42 -1.92
CA ALA A 69 3.14 -6.86 -0.84
C ALA A 69 2.10 -7.88 -1.33
N THR A 70 1.54 -7.68 -2.54
CA THR A 70 0.66 -8.65 -3.19
C THR A 70 1.37 -9.97 -3.42
N ARG A 71 2.62 -9.92 -3.93
CA ARG A 71 3.45 -11.11 -4.17
C ARG A 71 3.71 -11.89 -2.87
N GLN A 72 3.93 -11.18 -1.76
CA GLN A 72 4.25 -11.78 -0.45
C GLN A 72 3.01 -12.11 0.39
N ASN A 73 1.79 -11.85 -0.07
CA ASN A 73 0.54 -11.96 0.71
C ASN A 73 0.54 -11.10 1.99
N LYS A 74 1.18 -9.92 1.92
CA LYS A 74 1.32 -8.98 3.03
C LYS A 74 0.50 -7.70 2.83
N LEU A 75 -0.50 -7.73 1.95
CA LEU A 75 -1.44 -6.63 1.82
C LEU A 75 -2.23 -6.44 3.12
N LEU A 76 -2.42 -5.19 3.50
CA LEU A 76 -3.16 -4.86 4.71
C LEU A 76 -4.63 -5.26 4.54
N ALA A 77 -5.11 -6.14 5.42
CA ALA A 77 -6.49 -6.64 5.48
C ALA A 77 -7.06 -6.44 6.88
N LEU A 78 -8.38 -6.36 6.99
CA LEU A 78 -9.08 -6.25 8.28
C LEU A 78 -9.09 -7.55 9.08
N THR A 79 -8.83 -8.67 8.43
CA THR A 79 -8.84 -9.99 9.06
C THR A 79 -7.41 -10.53 9.18
N ARG A 80 -7.19 -11.39 10.18
CA ARG A 80 -5.89 -12.08 10.36
C ARG A 80 -5.67 -13.20 9.34
N GLU A 81 -6.72 -13.66 8.69
CA GLU A 81 -6.63 -14.74 7.71
C GLU A 81 -6.17 -14.17 6.36
N PRO A 82 -5.08 -14.71 5.79
CA PRO A 82 -4.62 -14.25 4.49
C PRO A 82 -5.63 -14.64 3.40
N LEU A 83 -5.75 -13.77 2.39
CA LEU A 83 -6.61 -14.00 1.22
C LEU A 83 -6.24 -15.30 0.47
N PHE A 84 -4.96 -15.65 0.50
CA PHE A 84 -4.38 -16.82 -0.17
C PHE A 84 -3.77 -17.76 0.85
N ASP A 85 -4.54 -18.73 1.34
CA ASP A 85 -4.05 -19.82 2.18
C ASP A 85 -3.98 -21.13 1.36
N GLU A 86 -2.86 -21.85 1.47
CA GLU A 86 -2.66 -23.09 0.71
C GLU A 86 -3.42 -24.29 1.27
N ALA A 87 -3.77 -24.27 2.55
CA ALA A 87 -4.37 -25.40 3.29
C ALA A 87 -5.90 -25.44 3.24
N GLU A 88 -6.55 -24.59 2.48
CA GLU A 88 -7.95 -24.23 2.71
C GLU A 88 -8.98 -25.00 1.88
N LYS A 89 -10.09 -25.38 2.57
CA LYS A 89 -11.33 -25.80 1.91
C LYS A 89 -11.95 -24.60 1.16
N PRO A 90 -12.50 -24.82 -0.05
CA PRO A 90 -13.14 -23.75 -0.80
C PRO A 90 -14.33 -23.19 -0.03
N GLN A 91 -14.19 -22.00 0.52
CA GLN A 91 -15.27 -21.25 1.17
C GLN A 91 -15.82 -20.21 0.19
N LEU A 92 -17.12 -20.12 0.08
CA LEU A 92 -17.79 -19.14 -0.79
C LEU A 92 -17.34 -17.71 -0.51
N GLY A 93 -17.20 -17.34 0.77
CA GLY A 93 -16.75 -16.00 1.16
C GLY A 93 -15.33 -15.66 0.68
N LYS A 94 -14.39 -16.61 0.73
CA LYS A 94 -13.04 -16.42 0.18
C LYS A 94 -13.03 -16.35 -1.35
N TRP A 95 -13.91 -17.09 -2.01
CA TRP A 95 -14.10 -16.95 -3.44
C TRP A 95 -14.62 -15.56 -3.80
N ILE A 96 -15.65 -15.06 -3.10
CA ILE A 96 -16.16 -13.70 -3.26
C ILE A 96 -15.04 -12.68 -3.06
N ALA A 97 -14.24 -12.80 -1.99
CA ALA A 97 -13.14 -11.90 -1.71
C ALA A 97 -12.12 -11.83 -2.86
N LYS A 98 -11.75 -12.98 -3.43
CA LYS A 98 -10.81 -13.07 -4.57
C LYS A 98 -11.40 -12.47 -5.85
N VAL A 99 -12.66 -12.76 -6.15
CA VAL A 99 -13.37 -12.19 -7.30
C VAL A 99 -13.48 -10.68 -7.19
N THR A 100 -13.95 -10.18 -6.04
CA THR A 100 -14.08 -8.74 -5.80
C THR A 100 -12.74 -8.04 -5.89
N THR A 101 -11.68 -8.60 -5.30
CA THR A 101 -10.31 -8.05 -5.40
C THR A 101 -9.86 -7.97 -6.85
N PHE A 102 -10.07 -9.02 -7.63
CA PHE A 102 -9.70 -9.05 -9.04
C PHE A 102 -10.47 -8.02 -9.86
N LEU A 103 -11.79 -7.92 -9.67
CA LEU A 103 -12.66 -6.97 -10.37
C LEU A 103 -12.26 -5.52 -10.09
N VAL A 104 -12.04 -5.18 -8.82
CA VAL A 104 -11.59 -3.84 -8.43
C VAL A 104 -10.24 -3.51 -9.05
N LEU A 105 -9.28 -4.45 -9.05
CA LEU A 105 -7.98 -4.24 -9.69
C LEU A 105 -8.09 -4.05 -11.19
N VAL A 106 -8.95 -4.80 -11.88
CA VAL A 106 -9.21 -4.63 -13.32
C VAL A 106 -9.83 -3.27 -13.59
N ALA A 107 -10.82 -2.87 -12.81
CA ALA A 107 -11.47 -1.56 -12.93
C ALA A 107 -10.48 -0.41 -12.72
N LEU A 108 -9.63 -0.50 -11.69
CA LEU A 108 -8.58 0.50 -11.42
C LEU A 108 -7.49 0.51 -12.52
N THR A 109 -7.15 -0.65 -13.07
CA THR A 109 -6.24 -0.76 -14.22
C THR A 109 -6.81 -0.02 -15.42
N TRP A 110 -8.09 -0.26 -15.73
CA TRP A 110 -8.79 0.40 -16.83
C TRP A 110 -8.86 1.92 -16.62
N GLY A 111 -9.32 2.36 -15.45
CA GLY A 111 -9.40 3.79 -15.12
C GLY A 111 -8.03 4.49 -15.21
N SER A 112 -6.95 3.81 -14.76
CA SER A 112 -5.59 4.34 -14.88
C SER A 112 -5.10 4.39 -16.33
N TRP A 113 -5.53 3.46 -17.16
CA TRP A 113 -5.22 3.46 -18.59
C TRP A 113 -5.94 4.60 -19.33
N GLU A 114 -7.22 4.87 -18.99
CA GLU A 114 -7.97 6.02 -19.53
C GLU A 114 -7.31 7.34 -19.13
N LEU A 115 -6.92 7.50 -17.88
CA LEU A 115 -6.15 8.68 -17.44
C LEU A 115 -4.88 8.84 -18.27
N LEU A 116 -4.11 7.77 -18.45
CA LEU A 116 -2.86 7.81 -19.19
C LEU A 116 -3.07 8.22 -20.66
N LYS A 117 -4.12 7.74 -21.31
CA LYS A 117 -4.47 8.15 -22.69
C LYS A 117 -4.70 9.65 -22.81
N VAL A 118 -5.44 10.23 -21.87
CA VAL A 118 -5.69 11.68 -21.86
C VAL A 118 -4.39 12.46 -21.67
N GLU A 119 -3.54 12.04 -20.74
CA GLU A 119 -2.25 12.68 -20.48
C GLU A 119 -1.27 12.57 -21.66
N MET A 120 -1.34 11.48 -22.44
CA MET A 120 -0.54 11.34 -23.66
C MET A 120 -1.02 12.26 -24.80
N GLN A 121 -2.32 12.56 -24.85
CA GLN A 121 -2.88 13.48 -25.85
C GLN A 121 -2.55 14.95 -25.54
N TYR A 122 -2.48 15.29 -24.25
CA TYR A 122 -2.19 16.63 -23.77
C TYR A 122 -1.04 16.60 -22.75
N PRO A 123 0.19 16.37 -23.23
CA PRO A 123 1.33 16.18 -22.34
C PRO A 123 1.67 17.47 -21.59
N ILE A 124 1.84 17.33 -20.27
CA ILE A 124 2.32 18.39 -19.37
C ILE A 124 3.64 17.89 -18.77
N ASP A 125 4.66 18.72 -18.81
CA ASP A 125 5.96 18.37 -18.25
C ASP A 125 6.00 18.61 -16.74
N ILE A 126 6.52 17.63 -15.98
CA ILE A 126 6.78 17.72 -14.54
C ILE A 126 8.18 18.24 -14.24
N ALA A 127 9.09 18.08 -15.18
CA ALA A 127 10.47 18.56 -15.16
C ALA A 127 10.92 18.77 -16.60
N PRO A 128 12.04 19.47 -16.88
CA PRO A 128 12.51 19.66 -18.24
C PRO A 128 12.61 18.32 -19.00
N ASN A 129 11.87 18.21 -20.10
CA ASN A 129 11.76 17.03 -20.96
C ASN A 129 11.23 15.74 -20.29
N ILE A 130 10.54 15.86 -19.16
CA ILE A 130 9.90 14.71 -18.48
C ILE A 130 8.39 14.92 -18.47
N PRO A 131 7.63 14.34 -19.39
CA PRO A 131 6.20 14.45 -19.41
C PRO A 131 5.54 13.65 -18.26
N ARG A 132 4.46 14.19 -17.71
CA ARG A 132 3.73 13.65 -16.54
C ARG A 132 3.26 12.23 -16.76
N TRP A 133 2.85 11.85 -17.96
CA TRP A 133 2.39 10.51 -18.27
C TRP A 133 3.45 9.42 -17.99
N LEU A 134 4.75 9.75 -18.14
CA LEU A 134 5.83 8.82 -17.77
C LEU A 134 5.82 8.48 -16.28
N ALA A 135 5.50 9.46 -15.44
CA ALA A 135 5.39 9.20 -14.01
C ALA A 135 4.11 8.42 -13.67
N GLN A 136 3.02 8.65 -14.39
CA GLN A 136 1.73 8.01 -14.16
C GLN A 136 1.65 6.57 -14.68
N ILE A 137 2.53 6.15 -15.60
CA ILE A 137 2.51 4.81 -16.21
C ILE A 137 2.60 3.67 -15.18
N ILE A 138 3.18 3.95 -14.01
CA ILE A 138 3.25 2.97 -12.92
C ILE A 138 1.87 2.55 -12.39
N MET A 139 0.85 3.40 -12.53
CA MET A 139 -0.50 3.12 -12.02
C MET A 139 -1.17 1.97 -12.78
N PRO A 140 -1.37 2.02 -14.12
CA PRO A 140 -1.94 0.90 -14.85
C PRO A 140 -1.04 -0.35 -14.81
N ILE A 141 0.28 -0.19 -14.80
CA ILE A 141 1.22 -1.33 -14.66
C ILE A 141 1.08 -1.95 -13.28
N GLY A 142 1.06 -1.17 -12.20
CA GLY A 142 0.98 -1.66 -10.83
C GLY A 142 -0.34 -2.37 -10.55
N PHE A 143 -1.48 -1.75 -10.87
CA PHE A 143 -2.78 -2.41 -10.72
C PHE A 143 -2.90 -3.66 -11.60
N GLY A 144 -2.43 -3.61 -12.85
CA GLY A 144 -2.43 -4.74 -13.76
C GLY A 144 -1.57 -5.91 -13.26
N LEU A 145 -0.36 -5.64 -12.75
CA LEU A 145 0.51 -6.67 -12.16
C LEU A 145 -0.13 -7.29 -10.92
N MET A 146 -0.76 -6.48 -10.05
CA MET A 146 -1.50 -7.00 -8.90
C MET A 146 -2.68 -7.87 -9.34
N ALA A 147 -3.45 -7.47 -10.36
CA ALA A 147 -4.54 -8.28 -10.92
C ALA A 147 -4.04 -9.62 -11.44
N VAL A 148 -2.94 -9.61 -12.20
CA VAL A 148 -2.28 -10.83 -12.71
C VAL A 148 -1.82 -11.74 -11.57
N GLN A 149 -1.19 -11.18 -10.53
CA GLN A 149 -0.75 -11.95 -9.36
C GLN A 149 -1.94 -12.56 -8.61
N VAL A 150 -3.03 -11.80 -8.42
CA VAL A 150 -4.27 -12.30 -7.81
C VAL A 150 -4.88 -13.42 -8.63
N TYR A 151 -4.94 -13.27 -9.95
CA TYR A 151 -5.43 -14.30 -10.86
C TYR A 151 -4.66 -15.61 -10.73
N PHE A 152 -3.32 -15.56 -10.81
CA PHE A 152 -2.49 -16.77 -10.75
C PHE A 152 -2.48 -17.42 -9.36
N LYS A 153 -2.65 -16.64 -8.29
CA LYS A 153 -2.67 -17.15 -6.91
C LYS A 153 -4.04 -17.69 -6.50
N SER A 154 -5.12 -17.26 -7.18
CA SER A 154 -6.47 -17.51 -6.69
C SER A 154 -6.85 -18.96 -6.58
N TYR A 155 -6.42 -19.85 -7.50
CA TYR A 155 -6.72 -21.28 -7.39
C TYR A 155 -5.79 -22.17 -8.23
N LYS A 156 -5.50 -23.37 -7.69
CA LYS A 156 -4.80 -24.44 -8.43
C LYS A 156 -5.69 -25.08 -9.51
N LYS A 157 -7.03 -25.01 -9.39
CA LYS A 157 -7.99 -25.58 -10.36
C LYS A 157 -8.37 -24.56 -11.42
N HIS A 158 -8.24 -24.94 -12.70
CA HIS A 158 -8.54 -24.08 -13.85
C HIS A 158 -9.98 -23.51 -13.84
N ILE A 159 -10.97 -24.26 -13.34
CA ILE A 159 -12.37 -23.85 -13.34
C ILE A 159 -12.62 -22.55 -12.53
N HIS A 160 -11.89 -22.36 -11.42
CA HIS A 160 -12.03 -21.14 -10.61
C HIS A 160 -11.32 -19.94 -11.24
N ARG A 161 -10.28 -20.15 -12.04
CA ARG A 161 -9.64 -19.08 -12.83
C ARG A 161 -10.54 -18.62 -13.96
N ILE A 162 -11.20 -19.57 -14.63
CA ILE A 162 -12.18 -19.26 -15.69
C ILE A 162 -13.34 -18.46 -15.12
N SER A 163 -13.85 -18.79 -13.93
CA SER A 163 -14.92 -18.02 -13.30
C SER A 163 -14.53 -16.56 -13.02
N LEU A 164 -13.27 -16.28 -12.62
CA LEU A 164 -12.77 -14.90 -12.44
C LEU A 164 -12.79 -14.12 -13.78
N VAL A 165 -12.33 -14.75 -14.86
CA VAL A 165 -12.31 -14.11 -16.18
C VAL A 165 -13.73 -13.89 -16.69
N VAL A 166 -14.61 -14.87 -16.56
CA VAL A 166 -16.02 -14.74 -17.00
C VAL A 166 -16.74 -13.64 -16.23
N VAL A 167 -16.59 -13.59 -14.91
CA VAL A 167 -17.20 -12.51 -14.09
C VAL A 167 -16.58 -11.16 -14.44
N GLY A 168 -15.28 -11.09 -14.67
CA GLY A 168 -14.60 -9.87 -15.11
C GLY A 168 -15.08 -9.37 -16.47
N LEU A 169 -15.27 -10.28 -17.44
CA LEU A 169 -15.82 -9.94 -18.76
C LEU A 169 -17.28 -9.51 -18.68
N LEU A 170 -18.11 -10.19 -17.89
CA LEU A 170 -19.52 -9.81 -17.71
C LEU A 170 -19.62 -8.42 -17.07
N PHE A 171 -18.77 -8.12 -16.07
CA PHE A 171 -18.72 -6.80 -15.45
C PHE A 171 -18.25 -5.73 -16.44
N SER A 172 -17.24 -6.02 -17.25
CA SER A 172 -16.74 -5.06 -18.27
C SER A 172 -17.80 -4.80 -19.34
N ILE A 173 -18.55 -5.82 -19.76
CA ILE A 173 -19.65 -5.68 -20.72
C ILE A 173 -20.79 -4.85 -20.11
N SER A 174 -21.17 -5.08 -18.85
CA SER A 174 -22.22 -4.32 -18.18
C SER A 174 -21.85 -2.84 -17.97
N ALA A 175 -20.55 -2.55 -17.81
CA ALA A 175 -20.06 -1.19 -17.70
C ALA A 175 -20.06 -0.41 -19.05
N ILE A 176 -20.05 -1.13 -20.18
CA ILE A 176 -20.09 -0.55 -21.54
C ILE A 176 -21.53 -0.35 -22.02
N THR A 177 -22.42 -1.22 -21.61
CA THR A 177 -23.84 -1.17 -22.00
C THR A 177 -24.63 -0.40 -20.94
N ASP A 178 -24.68 0.89 -20.91
CA ASP A 178 -25.45 1.76 -19.99
C ASP A 178 -26.91 1.33 -19.73
N ALA A 179 -27.26 0.16 -20.18
CA ALA A 179 -28.58 -0.44 -20.10
C ALA A 179 -28.59 -1.46 -18.98
N ILE A 180 -29.50 -1.36 -18.05
CA ILE A 180 -30.26 -2.50 -17.50
C ILE A 180 -30.55 -2.40 -15.99
N PHE A 181 -29.80 -1.64 -15.16
CA PHE A 181 -30.11 -1.67 -13.73
C PHE A 181 -30.39 -0.28 -13.15
N ASP A 182 -31.50 -0.15 -12.44
CA ASP A 182 -31.69 0.97 -11.52
C ASP A 182 -30.46 1.06 -10.61
N VAL A 183 -29.83 2.22 -10.58
CA VAL A 183 -28.53 2.46 -9.92
C VAL A 183 -28.53 2.05 -8.44
N PHE A 184 -29.64 2.27 -7.75
CA PHE A 184 -29.74 2.07 -6.30
C PHE A 184 -29.53 0.62 -5.83
N PRO A 185 -30.19 -0.41 -6.40
CA PRO A 185 -29.98 -1.79 -5.96
C PRO A 185 -28.58 -2.31 -6.31
N VAL A 186 -27.97 -1.85 -7.41
CA VAL A 186 -26.64 -2.30 -7.84
C VAL A 186 -25.56 -1.80 -6.87
N VAL A 187 -25.63 -0.53 -6.44
CA VAL A 187 -24.69 0.02 -5.44
C VAL A 187 -24.84 -0.72 -4.11
N GLY A 188 -26.07 -0.94 -3.63
CA GLY A 188 -26.33 -1.67 -2.39
C GLY A 188 -25.77 -3.09 -2.41
N ILE A 189 -26.04 -3.84 -3.48
CA ILE A 189 -25.51 -5.19 -3.68
C ILE A 189 -23.98 -5.16 -3.75
N GLY A 190 -23.39 -4.24 -4.51
CA GLY A 190 -21.95 -4.07 -4.62
C GLY A 190 -21.28 -3.79 -3.28
N LEU A 191 -21.85 -2.92 -2.46
CA LEU A 191 -21.35 -2.64 -1.11
C LEU A 191 -21.42 -3.89 -0.20
N ILE A 192 -22.49 -4.69 -0.30
CA ILE A 192 -22.59 -5.95 0.44
C ILE A 192 -21.47 -6.91 0.01
N PHE A 193 -21.21 -7.04 -1.29
CA PHE A 193 -20.10 -7.87 -1.78
C PHE A 193 -18.73 -7.36 -1.29
N LEU A 194 -18.52 -6.05 -1.24
CA LEU A 194 -17.30 -5.45 -0.69
C LEU A 194 -17.15 -5.74 0.81
N LEU A 195 -18.22 -5.62 1.60
CA LEU A 195 -18.19 -5.93 3.03
C LEU A 195 -17.89 -7.42 3.28
N ILE A 196 -18.52 -8.31 2.51
CA ILE A 196 -18.23 -9.74 2.54
C ILE A 196 -16.76 -9.98 2.17
N ALA A 197 -16.29 -9.36 1.10
CA ALA A 197 -14.90 -9.50 0.66
C ALA A 197 -13.90 -9.06 1.74
N LEU A 198 -14.12 -7.92 2.39
CA LEU A 198 -13.30 -7.42 3.50
C LEU A 198 -13.32 -8.37 4.71
N ARG A 199 -14.49 -8.97 5.02
CA ARG A 199 -14.64 -9.95 6.12
C ARG A 199 -13.84 -11.23 5.85
N TYR A 200 -13.65 -11.60 4.58
CA TYR A 200 -12.93 -12.81 4.17
C TYR A 200 -11.52 -12.54 3.63
N GLY A 201 -10.90 -11.44 4.03
CA GLY A 201 -9.49 -11.18 3.84
C GLY A 201 -9.12 -10.39 2.58
N ALA A 202 -10.10 -9.77 1.90
CA ALA A 202 -9.76 -8.81 0.85
C ALA A 202 -8.97 -7.62 1.44
N PRO A 203 -7.99 -7.09 0.70
CA PRO A 203 -7.23 -5.93 1.13
C PRO A 203 -8.10 -4.69 1.35
N ILE A 204 -7.73 -3.83 2.30
CA ILE A 204 -8.50 -2.62 2.63
C ILE A 204 -8.68 -1.71 1.42
N PHE A 205 -7.65 -1.57 0.57
CA PHE A 205 -7.74 -0.74 -0.64
C PHE A 205 -8.82 -1.21 -1.63
N VAL A 206 -9.15 -2.52 -1.61
CA VAL A 206 -10.24 -3.08 -2.44
C VAL A 206 -11.59 -2.59 -1.94
N GLY A 207 -11.78 -2.51 -0.62
CA GLY A 207 -12.99 -1.94 -0.04
C GLY A 207 -13.15 -0.47 -0.38
N LEU A 208 -12.10 0.33 -0.19
CA LEU A 208 -12.12 1.77 -0.46
C LEU A 208 -12.23 2.07 -1.96
N GLY A 209 -11.37 1.46 -2.77
CA GLY A 209 -11.36 1.65 -4.22
C GLY A 209 -12.61 1.08 -4.90
N GLY A 210 -13.12 -0.04 -4.41
CA GLY A 210 -14.37 -0.63 -4.90
C GLY A 210 -15.60 0.21 -4.54
N ALA A 211 -15.66 0.75 -3.32
CA ALA A 211 -16.73 1.66 -2.92
C ALA A 211 -16.69 2.95 -3.74
N ALA A 212 -15.50 3.54 -3.93
CA ALA A 212 -15.33 4.72 -4.79
C ALA A 212 -15.78 4.42 -6.23
N ALA A 213 -15.41 3.26 -6.78
CA ALA A 213 -15.83 2.85 -8.12
C ALA A 213 -17.36 2.71 -8.24
N LEU A 214 -18.02 2.15 -7.23
CA LEU A 214 -19.49 2.00 -7.21
C LEU A 214 -20.18 3.37 -7.11
N PHE A 215 -19.72 4.26 -6.24
CA PHE A 215 -20.33 5.60 -6.09
C PHE A 215 -20.08 6.46 -7.32
N PHE A 216 -18.87 6.46 -7.90
CA PHE A 216 -18.59 7.22 -9.11
C PHE A 216 -19.39 6.70 -10.30
N TRP A 217 -19.53 5.39 -10.41
CA TRP A 217 -20.42 4.81 -11.42
C TRP A 217 -21.87 5.24 -11.22
N ALA A 218 -22.36 5.27 -9.98
CA ALA A 218 -23.72 5.72 -9.65
C ALA A 218 -23.98 7.18 -10.02
N ASP A 219 -22.97 8.03 -9.88
CA ASP A 219 -23.03 9.45 -10.20
C ASP A 219 -22.57 9.77 -11.63
N PHE A 220 -22.46 8.74 -12.50
CA PHE A 220 -21.99 8.87 -13.89
C PHE A 220 -20.61 9.53 -14.02
N ILE A 221 -19.78 9.45 -12.98
CA ILE A 221 -18.40 9.95 -12.99
C ILE A 221 -17.49 8.88 -13.61
N PRO A 222 -16.63 9.24 -14.57
CA PRO A 222 -15.71 8.31 -15.21
C PRO A 222 -14.80 7.60 -14.18
N ILE A 223 -14.56 6.31 -14.37
CA ILE A 223 -13.70 5.53 -13.46
C ILE A 223 -12.26 6.07 -13.39
N SER A 224 -11.82 6.81 -14.41
CA SER A 224 -10.52 7.50 -14.43
C SER A 224 -10.39 8.60 -13.36
N ALA A 225 -11.50 9.05 -12.78
CA ALA A 225 -11.48 10.01 -11.67
C ALA A 225 -10.77 9.43 -10.42
N ILE A 226 -10.89 8.11 -10.15
CA ILE A 226 -10.25 7.46 -9.01
C ILE A 226 -8.72 7.53 -9.11
N PRO A 227 -8.08 7.06 -10.20
CA PRO A 227 -6.64 7.20 -10.36
C PRO A 227 -6.19 8.67 -10.46
N THR A 228 -7.02 9.58 -11.00
CA THR A 228 -6.72 11.01 -11.02
C THR A 228 -6.61 11.57 -9.60
N GLU A 229 -7.57 11.29 -8.73
CA GLU A 229 -7.54 11.70 -7.33
C GLU A 229 -6.42 11.00 -6.55
N THR A 230 -6.18 9.72 -6.82
CA THR A 230 -5.06 8.98 -6.24
C THR A 230 -3.73 9.64 -6.60
N TYR A 231 -3.54 9.98 -7.87
CA TYR A 231 -2.35 10.70 -8.33
C TYR A 231 -2.21 12.05 -7.64
N ARG A 232 -3.29 12.87 -7.61
CA ARG A 232 -3.30 14.19 -6.98
C ARG A 232 -2.89 14.14 -5.50
N ILE A 233 -3.38 13.15 -4.77
CA ILE A 233 -3.06 12.98 -3.35
C ILE A 233 -1.63 12.49 -3.18
N VAL A 234 -1.20 11.47 -3.91
CA VAL A 234 0.11 10.84 -3.74
C VAL A 234 1.26 11.75 -4.17
N VAL A 235 1.04 12.61 -5.13
CA VAL A 235 2.05 13.58 -5.60
C VAL A 235 1.99 14.90 -4.80
N SER A 236 1.31 14.93 -3.64
CA SER A 236 1.33 16.09 -2.76
C SER A 236 2.70 16.28 -2.10
N PRO A 237 3.09 17.54 -1.76
CA PRO A 237 4.41 17.83 -1.16
C PRO A 237 4.66 17.13 0.18
N THR A 238 3.62 16.74 0.89
CA THR A 238 3.70 16.15 2.24
C THR A 238 3.89 14.63 2.24
N LEU A 239 3.40 13.92 1.22
CA LEU A 239 3.43 12.45 1.21
C LEU A 239 4.82 11.82 1.11
N PRO A 240 5.84 12.41 0.45
CA PRO A 240 7.20 11.89 0.50
C PRO A 240 7.79 11.76 1.91
N THR A 241 7.26 12.52 2.87
CA THR A 241 7.72 12.44 4.26
C THR A 241 7.40 11.08 4.90
N ILE A 242 6.31 10.42 4.50
CA ILE A 242 5.89 9.13 5.07
C ILE A 242 6.96 8.05 4.88
N PRO A 243 7.37 7.67 3.65
CA PRO A 243 8.41 6.66 3.47
C PRO A 243 9.77 7.09 4.02
N LEU A 244 10.11 8.39 3.99
CA LEU A 244 11.37 8.90 4.55
C LEU A 244 11.39 8.80 6.08
N PHE A 245 10.32 9.22 6.76
CA PHE A 245 10.22 9.08 8.20
C PHE A 245 10.10 7.61 8.63
N THR A 246 9.42 6.77 7.83
CA THR A 246 9.39 5.33 8.06
C THR A 246 10.78 4.73 8.04
N LEU A 247 11.62 5.11 7.07
CA LEU A 247 13.02 4.70 7.02
C LEU A 247 13.80 5.20 8.24
N ALA A 248 13.65 6.47 8.59
CA ALA A 248 14.31 7.04 9.75
C ALA A 248 13.91 6.33 11.06
N GLY A 249 12.60 6.06 11.23
CA GLY A 249 12.07 5.31 12.38
C GLY A 249 12.62 3.88 12.44
N TYR A 250 12.70 3.21 11.29
CA TYR A 250 13.26 1.85 11.22
C TYR A 250 14.75 1.85 11.58
N LEU A 251 15.54 2.80 11.07
CA LEU A 251 16.96 2.95 11.42
C LEU A 251 17.16 3.26 12.90
N LEU A 252 16.30 4.10 13.49
CA LEU A 252 16.32 4.38 14.92
C LEU A 252 15.98 3.13 15.73
N ALA A 253 15.02 2.32 15.28
CA ALA A 253 14.61 1.09 15.97
C ALA A 253 15.70 0.02 15.98
N GLU A 254 16.39 -0.17 14.84
CA GLU A 254 17.51 -1.12 14.72
C GLU A 254 18.78 -0.63 15.42
N SER A 255 18.87 0.66 15.70
CA SER A 255 19.99 1.25 16.43
C SER A 255 19.78 1.16 17.96
N LYS A 256 20.84 1.36 18.74
CA LYS A 256 20.74 1.49 20.20
C LYS A 256 20.04 2.80 20.65
N ALA A 257 19.56 3.61 19.74
CA ALA A 257 18.89 4.87 20.06
C ALA A 257 17.53 4.62 20.77
N SER A 258 16.81 3.58 20.38
CA SER A 258 15.53 3.19 21.03
C SER A 258 15.72 2.86 22.51
N GLU A 259 16.75 2.07 22.86
CA GLU A 259 17.09 1.75 24.26
C GLU A 259 17.51 2.99 25.06
N ARG A 260 18.30 3.87 24.44
CA ARG A 260 18.72 5.13 25.06
C ARG A 260 17.54 6.05 25.32
N LEU A 261 16.62 6.18 24.38
CA LEU A 261 15.38 6.93 24.53
C LEU A 261 14.53 6.41 25.67
N VAL A 262 14.32 5.09 25.77
CA VAL A 262 13.60 4.48 26.89
C VAL A 262 14.27 4.83 28.22
N ASN A 263 15.58 4.77 28.31
CA ASN A 263 16.32 5.12 29.53
C ASN A 263 16.18 6.60 29.87
N VAL A 264 16.22 7.50 28.90
CA VAL A 264 15.98 8.94 29.11
C VAL A 264 14.55 9.19 29.64
N PHE A 265 13.54 8.61 29.00
CA PHE A 265 12.16 8.76 29.44
C PHE A 265 11.93 8.16 30.83
N ARG A 266 12.58 7.03 31.17
CA ARG A 266 12.55 6.47 32.52
C ARG A 266 13.20 7.40 33.55
N ALA A 267 14.31 8.03 33.21
CA ALA A 267 14.95 8.98 34.11
C ALA A 267 14.08 10.23 34.36
N LEU A 268 13.35 10.68 33.34
CA LEU A 268 12.49 11.85 33.42
C LEU A 268 11.16 11.57 34.16
N PHE A 269 10.56 10.41 33.93
CA PHE A 269 9.19 10.11 34.38
C PHE A 269 9.09 8.89 35.30
N GLY A 270 10.20 8.20 35.61
CA GLY A 270 10.22 6.96 36.40
C GLY A 270 9.83 7.14 37.89
N TRP A 271 9.79 8.39 38.36
CA TRP A 271 9.33 8.74 39.72
C TRP A 271 7.82 8.69 39.85
N ILE A 272 7.05 8.63 38.74
CA ILE A 272 5.58 8.59 38.74
C ILE A 272 5.12 7.15 39.03
N PRO A 273 4.30 6.90 40.06
CA PRO A 273 3.70 5.58 40.30
C PRO A 273 2.91 5.11 39.06
N GLY A 274 3.21 3.91 38.54
CA GLY A 274 2.62 3.45 37.27
C GLY A 274 3.14 4.19 36.03
N GLY A 275 4.31 4.84 36.13
CA GLY A 275 4.88 5.68 35.08
C GLY A 275 5.26 4.95 33.81
N THR A 276 5.61 3.64 33.88
CA THR A 276 6.03 2.90 32.70
C THR A 276 4.99 2.84 31.57
N PRO A 277 3.69 2.57 31.81
CA PRO A 277 2.67 2.69 30.78
C PRO A 277 2.58 4.10 30.18
N ILE A 278 2.69 5.14 31.01
CA ILE A 278 2.67 6.54 30.54
C ILE A 278 3.88 6.84 29.65
N ILE A 279 5.06 6.42 30.09
CA ILE A 279 6.31 6.56 29.33
C ILE A 279 6.15 5.88 27.96
N ILE A 280 5.58 4.68 27.91
CA ILE A 280 5.37 3.93 26.68
C ILE A 280 4.43 4.67 25.74
N VAL A 281 3.32 5.21 26.25
CA VAL A 281 2.39 6.00 25.42
C VAL A 281 3.09 7.22 24.84
N VAL A 282 3.81 8.00 25.65
CA VAL A 282 4.55 9.18 25.20
C VAL A 282 5.64 8.81 24.21
N LEU A 283 6.37 7.74 24.46
CA LEU A 283 7.43 7.27 23.58
C LEU A 283 6.86 6.79 22.23
N CYS A 284 5.77 6.01 22.25
CA CYS A 284 5.09 5.58 21.04
C CYS A 284 4.54 6.77 20.26
N ALA A 285 3.90 7.74 20.91
CA ALA A 285 3.40 8.95 20.28
C ALA A 285 4.54 9.75 19.61
N PHE A 286 5.67 9.91 20.30
CA PHE A 286 6.85 10.56 19.74
C PHE A 286 7.40 9.82 18.51
N PHE A 287 7.53 8.49 18.59
CA PHE A 287 7.98 7.69 17.45
C PHE A 287 6.99 7.72 16.30
N THR A 288 5.69 7.65 16.58
CA THR A 288 4.65 7.70 15.54
C THR A 288 4.64 9.05 14.84
N ALA A 289 4.87 10.14 15.56
CA ALA A 289 5.03 11.47 14.98
C ALA A 289 6.22 11.54 13.99
N LEU A 290 7.30 10.80 14.28
CA LEU A 290 8.47 10.70 13.40
C LEU A 290 8.25 9.72 12.25
N THR A 291 7.65 8.56 12.51
CA THR A 291 7.51 7.49 11.50
C THR A 291 6.30 7.69 10.59
N GLY A 292 5.32 8.49 11.01
CA GLY A 292 4.09 8.74 10.27
C GLY A 292 3.15 7.53 10.17
N GLY A 293 3.43 6.43 10.87
CA GLY A 293 2.60 5.23 10.77
C GLY A 293 2.67 4.34 12.02
N SER A 294 1.50 4.08 12.63
CA SER A 294 1.36 3.26 13.83
C SER A 294 1.95 1.85 13.69
N GLY A 295 1.75 1.20 12.55
CA GLY A 295 2.30 -0.13 12.30
C GLY A 295 3.83 -0.17 12.35
N VAL A 296 4.50 0.89 11.88
CA VAL A 296 5.97 1.02 11.94
C VAL A 296 6.44 1.18 13.38
N THR A 297 5.79 2.03 14.17
CA THR A 297 6.09 2.22 15.59
C THR A 297 5.94 0.92 16.38
N ILE A 298 4.85 0.18 16.15
CA ILE A 298 4.62 -1.12 16.80
C ILE A 298 5.72 -2.13 16.45
N LEU A 299 6.11 -2.23 15.18
CA LEU A 299 7.19 -3.12 14.74
C LEU A 299 8.54 -2.70 15.32
N ALA A 300 8.80 -1.39 15.37
CA ALA A 300 10.05 -0.83 15.82
C ALA A 300 10.25 -0.97 17.34
N LEU A 301 9.24 -0.62 18.11
CA LEU A 301 9.33 -0.54 19.57
C LEU A 301 8.69 -1.73 20.29
N GLY A 302 7.76 -2.45 19.66
CA GLY A 302 7.01 -3.51 20.31
C GLY A 302 7.89 -4.64 20.87
N GLY A 303 8.95 -5.00 20.16
CA GLY A 303 9.93 -6.00 20.60
C GLY A 303 10.70 -5.58 21.86
N LEU A 304 10.86 -4.28 22.10
CA LEU A 304 11.51 -3.72 23.29
C LEU A 304 10.54 -3.47 24.43
N LEU A 305 9.38 -2.90 24.11
CA LEU A 305 8.41 -2.43 25.12
C LEU A 305 7.59 -3.56 25.74
N LEU A 306 7.28 -4.61 24.97
CA LEU A 306 6.51 -5.74 25.47
C LEU A 306 7.23 -6.50 26.60
N PRO A 307 8.50 -6.93 26.45
CA PRO A 307 9.24 -7.56 27.54
C PRO A 307 9.38 -6.66 28.76
N LEU A 308 9.49 -5.35 28.55
CA LEU A 308 9.60 -4.36 29.61
C LEU A 308 8.36 -4.35 30.51
N LEU A 309 7.16 -4.24 29.91
CA LEU A 309 5.89 -4.26 30.64
C LEU A 309 5.67 -5.59 31.37
N LEU A 310 5.98 -6.71 30.71
CA LEU A 310 5.86 -8.05 31.32
C LEU A 310 6.78 -8.20 32.54
N LYS A 311 8.01 -7.67 32.48
CA LYS A 311 8.97 -7.69 33.59
C LYS A 311 8.48 -6.87 34.78
N GLU A 312 7.71 -5.81 34.55
CA GLU A 312 7.12 -4.98 35.60
C GLU A 312 5.77 -5.51 36.13
N GLY A 313 5.36 -6.71 35.68
CA GLY A 313 4.18 -7.41 36.20
C GLY A 313 2.87 -7.07 35.49
N TYR A 314 2.89 -6.31 34.39
CA TYR A 314 1.68 -6.05 33.61
C TYR A 314 1.25 -7.29 32.80
N SER A 315 -0.05 -7.51 32.71
CA SER A 315 -0.58 -8.65 31.93
C SER A 315 -0.24 -8.52 30.44
N ARG A 316 -0.04 -9.65 29.77
CA ARG A 316 0.28 -9.69 28.32
C ARG A 316 -0.80 -9.01 27.47
N SER A 317 -2.08 -9.20 27.82
CA SER A 317 -3.20 -8.59 27.09
C SER A 317 -3.18 -7.07 27.21
N PHE A 318 -2.97 -6.55 28.43
CA PHE A 318 -2.83 -5.10 28.66
C PHE A 318 -1.63 -4.53 27.91
N SER A 319 -0.47 -5.19 27.98
CA SER A 319 0.76 -4.73 27.34
C SER A 319 0.64 -4.66 25.81
N LEU A 320 0.06 -5.68 25.19
CA LEU A 320 -0.20 -5.69 23.77
C LEU A 320 -1.22 -4.61 23.37
N GLY A 321 -2.31 -4.49 24.13
CA GLY A 321 -3.32 -3.46 23.89
C GLY A 321 -2.74 -2.06 23.99
N LEU A 322 -1.95 -1.76 25.03
CA LEU A 322 -1.29 -0.47 25.23
C LEU A 322 -0.38 -0.12 24.06
N ILE A 323 0.53 -1.01 23.65
CA ILE A 323 1.46 -0.79 22.53
C ILE A 323 0.69 -0.59 21.22
N THR A 324 -0.37 -1.36 21.00
CA THR A 324 -1.14 -1.29 19.75
C THR A 324 -1.96 0.01 19.64
N VAL A 325 -2.50 0.49 20.76
CA VAL A 325 -3.34 1.72 20.80
C VAL A 325 -2.46 2.96 20.79
N SER A 326 -1.29 2.92 21.42
CA SER A 326 -0.39 4.07 21.51
C SER A 326 0.53 4.24 20.28
N GLY A 327 0.76 3.19 19.53
CA GLY A 327 1.53 3.20 18.25
C GLY A 327 0.64 3.51 17.08
#